data_1cbf52e7d646c4165e9096fb19d3372f
#
_entry.id   1cbf52e7d646c4165e9096fb19d3372f
#
_cell.length_a   1.000
_cell.length_b   1.000
_cell.length_c   1.000
_cell.angle_alpha   90.00
_cell.angle_beta   90.00
_cell.angle_gamma   90.00
#
_symmetry.space_group_name_H-M   'P 1'
#
loop_
_entity.id
_entity.type
_entity.pdbx_description
1 polymer ?
#
loop_
_entity_poly.entity_id
_entity_poly.type
_entity_poly.pdbx_seq_one_letter_code
_entity_poly.pdbx_strand_id
1 'polypeptide(L)'
;MKGRDGVAHDADIAMLRTPDGHGRVELSKFHTPPAIRTGPEHAPSNTLGLRRIMFTVSDIDDVVARLRGHGAELVREIVQYGDDYRLCFMRGPEGIVIGLAEPLS
;
A
#
# COMPACT_ATOMS: atom_id res chain seq x y z
N MET A 1 3.23 3.02 -25.99
CA MET A 1 2.01 2.20 -25.83
C MET A 1 0.79 3.10 -25.82
N LYS A 2 -0.29 2.69 -26.45
CA LYS A 2 -1.55 3.44 -26.45
C LYS A 2 -2.57 2.75 -25.56
N GLY A 3 -3.27 3.52 -24.73
CA GLY A 3 -4.37 3.04 -23.94
C GLY A 3 -5.69 2.96 -24.73
N ARG A 4 -6.77 2.58 -24.04
CA ARG A 4 -8.10 2.46 -24.67
C ARG A 4 -8.66 3.78 -25.18
N ASP A 5 -8.18 4.90 -24.63
CA ASP A 5 -8.57 6.26 -25.04
C ASP A 5 -7.85 6.74 -26.30
N GLY A 6 -6.96 5.92 -26.86
CA GLY A 6 -6.16 6.29 -28.03
C GLY A 6 -5.01 7.24 -27.74
N VAL A 7 -4.81 7.62 -26.48
CA VAL A 7 -3.71 8.49 -26.06
C VAL A 7 -2.45 7.65 -25.86
N ALA A 8 -1.30 8.17 -26.27
CA ALA A 8 -0.02 7.52 -26.02
C ALA A 8 0.30 7.56 -24.53
N HIS A 9 0.67 6.42 -23.98
CA HIS A 9 1.03 6.26 -22.57
C HIS A 9 2.45 5.75 -22.45
N ASP A 10 3.19 6.30 -21.50
CA ASP A 10 4.51 5.83 -21.09
C ASP A 10 4.48 5.69 -19.56
N ALA A 11 4.59 4.46 -19.09
CA ALA A 11 4.50 4.15 -17.67
C ALA A 11 5.39 2.97 -17.35
N ASP A 12 5.97 3.00 -16.15
CA ASP A 12 6.62 1.84 -15.58
C ASP A 12 5.56 1.02 -14.84
N ILE A 13 5.56 -0.28 -15.07
CA ILE A 13 4.60 -1.20 -14.45
C ILE A 13 5.36 -2.27 -13.71
N ALA A 14 4.99 -2.48 -12.45
CA ALA A 14 5.50 -3.57 -11.63
C ALA A 14 4.34 -4.44 -11.18
N MET A 15 4.42 -5.73 -11.47
CA MET A 15 3.45 -6.70 -10.97
C MET A 15 4.01 -7.34 -9.70
N LEU A 16 3.32 -7.15 -8.60
CA LEU A 16 3.70 -7.70 -7.30
C LEU A 16 2.78 -8.84 -6.93
N ARG A 17 3.32 -9.80 -6.21
CA ARG A 17 2.56 -10.95 -5.76
C ARG A 17 2.89 -11.26 -4.30
N THR A 18 1.86 -11.61 -3.52
CA THR A 18 2.10 -12.06 -2.15
C THR A 18 2.84 -13.41 -2.14
N PRO A 19 3.61 -13.71 -1.08
CA PRO A 19 4.38 -14.97 -1.03
C PRO A 19 3.53 -16.22 -1.19
N ASP A 20 2.27 -16.20 -0.72
CA ASP A 20 1.35 -17.34 -0.88
C ASP A 20 0.76 -17.43 -2.29
N GLY A 21 0.98 -16.44 -3.14
CA GLY A 21 0.49 -16.41 -4.51
C GLY A 21 -0.98 -16.03 -4.67
N HIS A 22 -1.70 -15.75 -3.59
CA HIS A 22 -3.13 -15.46 -3.66
C HIS A 22 -3.45 -13.99 -3.97
N GLY A 23 -2.55 -13.07 -3.67
CA GLY A 23 -2.75 -11.65 -3.91
C GLY A 23 -1.80 -11.12 -4.97
N ARG A 24 -2.32 -10.28 -5.87
CA ARG A 24 -1.53 -9.58 -6.88
C ARG A 24 -1.86 -8.11 -6.87
N VAL A 25 -0.84 -7.28 -7.05
CA VAL A 25 -1.00 -5.83 -7.15
C VAL A 25 -0.18 -5.36 -8.34
N GLU A 26 -0.81 -4.60 -9.22
CA GLU A 26 -0.12 -3.92 -10.30
C GLU A 26 0.14 -2.48 -9.86
N LEU A 27 1.40 -2.08 -9.88
CA LEU A 27 1.79 -0.69 -9.63
C LEU A 27 2.15 -0.04 -10.95
N SER A 28 1.58 1.13 -11.22
CA SER A 28 1.87 1.90 -12.42
C SER A 28 2.39 3.28 -12.03
N LYS A 29 3.53 3.65 -12.61
CA LYS A 29 4.09 4.99 -12.47
C LYS A 29 4.07 5.66 -13.83
N PHE A 30 3.21 6.67 -13.98
CA PHE A 30 3.04 7.36 -15.27
C PHE A 30 4.13 8.40 -15.50
N HIS A 31 4.71 8.39 -16.70
CA HIS A 31 5.62 9.40 -17.18
C HIS A 31 4.92 10.30 -18.20
N THR A 32 4.12 9.68 -19.11
CA THR A 32 3.34 10.37 -20.12
C THR A 32 1.96 9.73 -20.24
N PRO A 33 0.87 10.43 -19.97
CA PRO A 33 0.83 11.75 -19.33
C PRO A 33 1.34 11.67 -17.88
N PRO A 34 1.86 12.79 -17.33
CA PRO A 34 2.37 12.75 -15.96
C PRO A 34 1.26 12.49 -14.95
N ALA A 35 1.62 11.92 -13.83
CA ALA A 35 0.67 11.63 -12.75
C ALA A 35 0.01 12.93 -12.25
N ILE A 36 -1.28 12.84 -11.96
CA ILE A 36 -2.06 13.97 -11.43
C ILE A 36 -2.16 13.84 -9.93
N ARG A 37 -1.73 14.87 -9.21
CA ARG A 37 -1.87 14.92 -7.74
C ARG A 37 -3.10 15.76 -7.40
N THR A 38 -4.10 15.11 -6.78
CA THR A 38 -5.37 15.77 -6.48
C THR A 38 -5.55 16.14 -5.01
N GLY A 39 -4.55 15.90 -4.18
CA GLY A 39 -4.66 16.19 -2.76
C GLY A 39 -3.33 16.04 -2.04
N PRO A 40 -3.33 16.27 -0.71
CA PRO A 40 -2.12 16.13 0.08
C PRO A 40 -1.67 14.65 0.13
N GLU A 41 -0.36 14.47 0.21
CA GLU A 41 0.24 13.13 0.29
C GLU A 41 -0.27 12.35 1.51
N HIS A 42 -0.47 13.05 2.64
CA HIS A 42 -1.00 12.45 3.86
C HIS A 42 -2.48 12.81 4.06
N ALA A 43 -3.30 12.52 3.07
CA ALA A 43 -4.71 12.82 3.11
C ALA A 43 -5.40 12.13 4.31
N PRO A 44 -6.40 12.80 4.92
CA PRO A 44 -7.21 12.16 5.97
C PRO A 44 -7.87 10.87 5.47
N SER A 45 -8.08 9.92 6.37
CA SER A 45 -8.58 8.59 6.01
C SER A 45 -9.97 8.59 5.41
N ASN A 46 -10.76 9.65 5.64
CA ASN A 46 -12.10 9.81 5.07
C ASN A 46 -12.11 10.53 3.73
N THR A 47 -10.96 10.77 3.14
CA THR A 47 -10.85 11.34 1.80
C THR A 47 -11.32 10.32 0.77
N LEU A 48 -12.12 10.75 -0.19
CA LEU A 48 -12.59 9.85 -1.26
C LEU A 48 -11.44 9.32 -2.11
N GLY A 49 -11.61 8.11 -2.60
CA GLY A 49 -10.64 7.38 -3.39
C GLY A 49 -10.13 6.17 -2.63
N LEU A 50 -9.32 5.35 -3.30
CA LEU A 50 -8.67 4.23 -2.64
C LEU A 50 -7.49 4.75 -1.82
N ARG A 51 -7.61 4.70 -0.50
CA ARG A 51 -6.62 5.26 0.43
C ARG A 51 -5.89 4.21 1.24
N ARG A 52 -6.42 2.99 1.32
CA ARG A 52 -5.84 1.91 2.11
C ARG A 52 -5.88 0.59 1.37
N ILE A 53 -4.82 -0.19 1.55
CA ILE A 53 -4.75 -1.58 1.12
C ILE A 53 -4.32 -2.39 2.34
N MET A 54 -5.02 -3.47 2.64
CA MET A 54 -4.74 -4.33 3.79
C MET A 54 -4.11 -5.63 3.35
N PHE A 55 -3.06 -6.04 4.05
CA PHE A 55 -2.41 -7.33 3.84
C PHE A 55 -2.41 -8.13 5.14
N THR A 56 -2.70 -9.42 5.04
CA THR A 56 -2.50 -10.35 6.13
C THR A 56 -1.04 -10.82 6.12
N VAL A 57 -0.39 -10.79 7.27
CA VAL A 57 1.02 -11.18 7.41
C VAL A 57 1.16 -12.19 8.54
N SER A 58 2.26 -12.97 8.52
CA SER A 58 2.53 -13.96 9.55
C SER A 58 3.38 -13.44 10.70
N ASP A 59 4.17 -12.38 10.47
CA ASP A 59 5.02 -11.77 11.49
C ASP A 59 5.02 -10.26 11.28
N ILE A 60 4.11 -9.58 11.99
CA ILE A 60 3.90 -8.14 11.81
C ILE A 60 5.13 -7.32 12.25
N ASP A 61 5.81 -7.75 13.31
CA ASP A 61 6.99 -7.04 13.79
C ASP A 61 8.12 -7.06 12.76
N ASP A 62 8.35 -8.21 12.13
CA ASP A 62 9.36 -8.34 11.09
C ASP A 62 8.99 -7.50 9.87
N VAL A 63 7.74 -7.56 9.42
CA VAL A 63 7.29 -6.80 8.26
C VAL A 63 7.41 -5.30 8.50
N VAL A 64 7.00 -4.83 9.67
CA VAL A 64 7.13 -3.41 10.03
C VAL A 64 8.61 -2.98 10.01
N ALA A 65 9.50 -3.78 10.60
CA ALA A 65 10.92 -3.46 10.62
C ALA A 65 11.50 -3.36 9.21
N ARG A 66 11.15 -4.29 8.34
CA ARG A 66 11.62 -4.28 6.95
C ARG A 66 11.09 -3.08 6.17
N LEU A 67 9.80 -2.77 6.32
CA LEU A 67 9.20 -1.61 5.65
C LEU A 67 9.79 -0.30 6.15
N ARG A 68 10.04 -0.17 7.45
CA ARG A 68 10.71 1.01 8.00
C ARG A 68 12.11 1.18 7.42
N GLY A 69 12.81 0.08 7.19
CA GLY A 69 14.12 0.11 6.52
C GLY A 69 14.04 0.65 5.10
N HIS A 70 12.88 0.56 4.46
CA HIS A 70 12.63 1.12 3.13
C HIS A 70 12.00 2.52 3.17
N GLY A 71 11.88 3.12 4.34
CA GLY A 71 11.39 4.49 4.49
C GLY A 71 9.92 4.63 4.83
N ALA A 72 9.18 3.53 5.00
CA ALA A 72 7.80 3.60 5.45
C ALA A 72 7.71 4.01 6.92
N GLU A 73 6.65 4.71 7.28
CA GLU A 73 6.44 5.18 8.64
C GLU A 73 5.16 4.60 9.23
N LEU A 74 5.20 4.24 10.52
CA LEU A 74 3.99 3.84 11.23
C LEU A 74 3.07 5.05 11.41
N VAL A 75 1.79 4.88 11.05
CA VAL A 75 0.76 5.88 11.33
C VAL A 75 0.45 5.87 12.82
N ARG A 76 0.38 4.68 13.41
CA ARG A 76 0.19 4.45 14.83
C ARG A 76 0.92 3.17 15.21
N GLU A 77 1.10 2.98 16.53
CA GLU A 77 1.70 1.76 17.05
C GLU A 77 0.86 0.53 16.71
N ILE A 78 1.49 -0.63 16.73
CA ILE A 78 0.81 -1.90 16.55
C ILE A 78 -0.15 -2.10 17.72
N VAL A 79 -1.41 -2.43 17.42
CA VAL A 79 -2.48 -2.64 18.40
C VAL A 79 -2.91 -4.10 18.34
N GLN A 80 -3.08 -4.72 19.50
CA GLN A 80 -3.63 -6.05 19.60
C GLN A 80 -5.11 -5.98 19.95
N TYR A 81 -5.92 -6.69 19.17
CA TYR A 81 -7.36 -6.77 19.38
C TYR A 81 -7.71 -8.12 19.98
N GLY A 82 -7.80 -8.17 21.31
CA GLY A 82 -8.10 -9.40 22.04
C GLY A 82 -7.11 -10.49 21.72
N ASP A 83 -7.61 -11.70 21.47
CA ASP A 83 -6.80 -12.85 21.06
C ASP A 83 -6.90 -13.11 19.55
N ASP A 84 -7.51 -12.19 18.79
CA ASP A 84 -7.82 -12.41 17.37
C ASP A 84 -6.67 -12.03 16.46
N TYR A 85 -6.19 -10.78 16.56
CA TYR A 85 -5.14 -10.30 15.68
C TYR A 85 -4.43 -9.07 16.22
N ARG A 86 -3.28 -8.78 15.61
CA ARG A 86 -2.55 -7.54 15.78
C ARG A 86 -2.61 -6.76 14.48
N LEU A 87 -2.73 -5.45 14.58
CA LEU A 87 -2.99 -4.58 13.43
C LEU A 87 -2.15 -3.32 13.52
N CYS A 88 -1.64 -2.87 12.38
CA CYS A 88 -1.06 -1.54 12.26
C CYS A 88 -1.29 -0.97 10.87
N PHE A 89 -1.03 0.33 10.74
CA PHE A 89 -1.09 1.02 9.46
C PHE A 89 0.23 1.77 9.24
N MET A 90 0.72 1.71 8.01
CA MET A 90 1.95 2.39 7.62
C MET A 90 1.71 3.27 6.40
N ARG A 91 2.46 4.38 6.31
CA ARG A 91 2.46 5.21 5.10
C ARG A 91 3.45 4.62 4.11
N GLY A 92 2.96 4.31 2.93
CA GLY A 92 3.76 3.83 1.82
C GLY A 92 4.00 4.91 0.78
N PRO A 93 4.36 4.50 -0.46
CA PRO A 93 4.61 5.45 -1.54
C PRO A 93 3.41 6.36 -1.80
N GLU A 94 3.69 7.63 -2.04
CA GLU A 94 2.69 8.66 -2.33
C GLU A 94 1.62 8.80 -1.23
N GLY A 95 1.96 8.40 0.00
CA GLY A 95 1.07 8.54 1.15
C GLY A 95 -0.02 7.49 1.27
N ILE A 96 -0.03 6.48 0.41
CA ILE A 96 -1.01 5.39 0.56
C ILE A 96 -0.85 4.71 1.91
N VAL A 97 -1.96 4.33 2.53
CA VAL A 97 -1.92 3.63 3.81
C VAL A 97 -1.93 2.13 3.56
N ILE A 98 -0.94 1.46 4.10
CA ILE A 98 -0.82 0.01 4.05
C ILE A 98 -1.21 -0.54 5.42
N GLY A 99 -2.29 -1.31 5.47
CA GLY A 99 -2.71 -2.02 6.68
C GLY A 99 -2.05 -3.39 6.73
N LEU A 100 -1.57 -3.77 7.91
CA LEU A 100 -0.98 -5.08 8.16
C LEU A 100 -1.75 -5.74 9.31
N ALA A 101 -2.21 -6.96 9.08
CA ALA A 101 -2.94 -7.73 10.08
C ALA A 101 -2.26 -9.08 10.27
N GLU A 102 -1.90 -9.39 11.51
CA GLU A 102 -1.35 -10.70 11.87
C GLU A 102 -2.38 -11.47 12.69
N PRO A 103 -2.93 -12.57 12.16
CA PRO A 103 -3.81 -13.42 12.94
C PRO A 103 -3.05 -14.08 14.09
N LEU A 104 -3.67 -14.16 15.28
CA LEU A 104 -3.05 -14.75 16.46
C LEU A 104 -3.44 -16.21 16.68
N SER A 105 -4.34 -16.72 15.87
CA SER A 105 -4.76 -18.10 15.99
C SER A 105 -5.01 -18.76 14.62
#